data_5605a96c8ee6ea639ccd93b00b91424f
#
_entry.id   5605a96c8ee6ea639ccd93b00b91424f
#
_cell.length_a   1.000
_cell.length_b   1.000
_cell.length_c   1.000
_cell.angle_alpha   90.00
_cell.angle_beta   90.00
_cell.angle_gamma   90.00
#
_symmetry.space_group_name_H-M   'P 1'
#
loop_
_entity.id
_entity.type
_entity.pdbx_description
1 polymer ?
#
loop_
_entity_poly.entity_id
_entity_poly.type
_entity_poly.pdbx_seq_one_letter_code
_entity_poly.pdbx_strand_id
1 'polypeptide(L)'
;LDLKLAEVRFAVSSGADEVDMVISRGKFLQGKHQEVFEEIKAVKENCGKAHLKVILETGELKTVVNIRKASELALLAGADFLKTSTGKVQPAATLEAAIIMLDSIKEYKEKTGRKVGFKPAGGIADPATAYQYYLLVKAILGEEWLNKSYFRIGASRLADKVLEELNG
;
A
#
# COMPACT_ATOMS: atom_id res chain seq x y z
N LEU A 1 17.85 3.67 -10.57
CA LEU A 1 17.42 4.30 -9.31
C LEU A 1 17.44 5.82 -9.44
N ASP A 2 18.51 6.43 -9.96
CA ASP A 2 18.71 7.89 -9.98
C ASP A 2 17.57 8.68 -10.63
N LEU A 3 17.03 8.19 -11.74
CA LEU A 3 15.87 8.80 -12.40
C LEU A 3 14.64 8.79 -11.48
N LYS A 4 14.36 7.65 -10.83
CA LYS A 4 13.26 7.52 -9.88
C LYS A 4 13.41 8.50 -8.71
N LEU A 5 14.60 8.66 -8.17
CA LEU A 5 14.87 9.64 -7.10
C LEU A 5 14.73 11.09 -7.58
N ALA A 6 15.13 11.38 -8.82
CA ALA A 6 14.93 12.71 -9.42
C ALA A 6 13.44 13.03 -9.58
N GLU A 7 12.62 12.09 -10.04
CA GLU A 7 11.15 12.24 -10.12
C GLU A 7 10.52 12.49 -8.74
N VAL A 8 10.95 11.74 -7.71
CA VAL A 8 10.46 11.94 -6.32
C VAL A 8 10.79 13.34 -5.81
N ARG A 9 12.06 13.78 -5.97
CA ARG A 9 12.47 15.13 -5.55
C ARG A 9 11.70 16.22 -6.29
N PHE A 10 11.46 16.03 -7.60
CA PHE A 10 10.68 16.98 -8.40
C PHE A 10 9.21 17.02 -7.91
N ALA A 11 8.57 15.88 -7.69
CA ALA A 11 7.19 15.81 -7.19
C ALA A 11 7.06 16.52 -5.82
N VAL A 12 7.97 16.22 -4.89
CA VAL A 12 7.97 16.81 -3.54
C VAL A 12 8.23 18.31 -3.60
N SER A 13 9.19 18.78 -4.40
CA SER A 13 9.47 20.21 -4.57
C SER A 13 8.31 20.96 -5.25
N SER A 14 7.48 20.24 -6.02
CA SER A 14 6.26 20.75 -6.65
C SER A 14 5.03 20.71 -5.72
N GLY A 15 5.20 20.31 -4.45
CA GLY A 15 4.15 20.34 -3.43
C GLY A 15 3.39 19.03 -3.25
N ALA A 16 3.92 17.90 -3.68
CA ALA A 16 3.28 16.61 -3.41
C ALA A 16 3.35 16.27 -1.91
N ASP A 17 2.20 16.00 -1.30
CA ASP A 17 2.09 15.52 0.08
C ASP A 17 2.34 14.01 0.21
N GLU A 18 2.17 13.28 -0.89
CA GLU A 18 2.26 11.83 -0.93
C GLU A 18 2.88 11.36 -2.25
N VAL A 19 3.74 10.35 -2.16
CA VAL A 19 4.39 9.70 -3.31
C VAL A 19 4.00 8.24 -3.34
N ASP A 20 3.49 7.75 -4.47
CA ASP A 20 3.22 6.34 -4.70
C ASP A 20 4.36 5.72 -5.53
N MET A 21 5.02 4.68 -5.03
CA MET A 21 6.02 3.92 -5.79
C MET A 21 5.60 2.46 -5.94
N VAL A 22 5.97 1.83 -7.06
CA VAL A 22 5.88 0.38 -7.24
C VAL A 22 7.25 -0.23 -6.97
N ILE A 23 7.30 -1.33 -6.20
CA ILE A 23 8.55 -2.07 -5.97
C ILE A 23 9.12 -2.60 -7.30
N SER A 24 10.43 -2.80 -7.35
CA SER A 24 11.09 -3.49 -8.49
C SER A 24 10.76 -4.99 -8.45
N ARG A 25 9.55 -5.33 -8.92
CA ARG A 25 8.97 -6.70 -8.88
C ARG A 25 9.89 -7.77 -9.48
N GLY A 26 10.49 -7.45 -10.63
CA GLY A 26 11.45 -8.35 -11.28
C GLY A 26 12.65 -8.67 -10.39
N LYS A 27 13.22 -7.68 -9.69
CA LYS A 27 14.30 -7.91 -8.73
C LYS A 27 13.82 -8.73 -7.53
N PHE A 28 12.63 -8.40 -7.00
CA PHE A 28 12.04 -9.13 -5.89
C PHE A 28 11.88 -10.62 -6.21
N LEU A 29 11.30 -10.94 -7.37
CA LEU A 29 11.07 -12.33 -7.81
C LEU A 29 12.38 -13.09 -8.15
N GLN A 30 13.46 -12.36 -8.43
CA GLN A 30 14.82 -12.92 -8.57
C GLN A 30 15.52 -13.15 -7.21
N GLY A 31 14.86 -12.88 -6.08
CA GLY A 31 15.43 -13.01 -4.75
C GLY A 31 16.36 -11.86 -4.32
N LYS A 32 16.46 -10.79 -5.11
CA LYS A 32 17.28 -9.59 -4.82
C LYS A 32 16.62 -8.68 -3.80
N HIS A 33 16.23 -9.24 -2.67
CA HIS A 33 15.43 -8.56 -1.65
C HIS A 33 16.15 -7.34 -1.05
N GLN A 34 17.46 -7.42 -0.88
CA GLN A 34 18.25 -6.30 -0.35
C GLN A 34 18.22 -5.10 -1.31
N GLU A 35 18.33 -5.34 -2.63
CA GLU A 35 18.25 -4.25 -3.61
C GLU A 35 16.87 -3.58 -3.60
N VAL A 36 15.78 -4.35 -3.39
CA VAL A 36 14.43 -3.81 -3.27
C VAL A 36 14.27 -2.98 -1.99
N PHE A 37 14.81 -3.47 -0.87
CA PHE A 37 14.82 -2.74 0.39
C PHE A 37 15.55 -1.40 0.26
N GLU A 38 16.76 -1.39 -0.28
CA GLU A 38 17.56 -0.17 -0.47
C GLU A 38 16.87 0.82 -1.43
N GLU A 39 16.21 0.32 -2.47
CA GLU A 39 15.42 1.16 -3.38
C GLU A 39 14.29 1.87 -2.64
N ILE A 40 13.47 1.15 -1.85
CA ILE A 40 12.36 1.74 -1.10
C ILE A 40 12.89 2.74 -0.06
N LYS A 41 13.95 2.38 0.65
CA LYS A 41 14.59 3.24 1.64
C LYS A 41 15.09 4.55 1.02
N ALA A 42 15.81 4.46 -0.10
CA ALA A 42 16.30 5.63 -0.81
C ALA A 42 15.15 6.55 -1.29
N VAL A 43 14.06 5.96 -1.79
CA VAL A 43 12.86 6.73 -2.15
C VAL A 43 12.25 7.41 -0.93
N LYS A 44 12.11 6.70 0.20
CA LYS A 44 11.58 7.28 1.45
C LYS A 44 12.42 8.44 1.95
N GLU A 45 13.73 8.33 1.92
CA GLU A 45 14.65 9.41 2.31
C GLU A 45 14.49 10.66 1.43
N ASN A 46 14.18 10.47 0.15
CA ASN A 46 13.96 11.58 -0.79
C ASN A 46 12.52 12.16 -0.74
N CYS A 47 11.58 11.51 -0.04
CA CYS A 47 10.24 12.06 0.18
C CYS A 47 10.20 13.22 1.18
N GLY A 48 11.25 13.41 2.00
CA GLY A 48 11.25 14.46 3.02
C GLY A 48 10.04 14.33 3.97
N LYS A 49 9.16 15.33 3.95
CA LYS A 49 7.92 15.33 4.76
C LYS A 49 6.76 14.60 4.10
N ALA A 50 6.84 14.31 2.80
CA ALA A 50 5.79 13.60 2.09
C ALA A 50 5.69 12.13 2.51
N HIS A 51 4.48 11.59 2.48
CA HIS A 51 4.25 10.18 2.79
C HIS A 51 4.61 9.30 1.60
N LEU A 52 5.27 8.18 1.87
CA LEU A 52 5.56 7.16 0.87
C LEU A 52 4.52 6.03 0.94
N LYS A 53 3.80 5.80 -0.16
CA LYS A 53 2.97 4.60 -0.35
C LYS A 53 3.69 3.62 -1.24
N VAL A 54 3.93 2.41 -0.72
CA VAL A 54 4.62 1.34 -1.46
C VAL A 54 3.60 0.37 -2.04
N ILE A 55 3.53 0.33 -3.37
CA ILE A 55 2.68 -0.59 -4.12
C ILE A 55 3.44 -1.91 -4.28
N LEU A 56 2.89 -2.98 -3.74
CA LEU A 56 3.51 -4.31 -3.80
C LEU A 56 3.23 -5.03 -5.12
N GLU A 57 2.12 -4.70 -5.80
CA GLU A 57 1.59 -5.40 -6.98
C GLU A 57 1.34 -6.89 -6.67
N THR A 58 0.48 -7.11 -5.71
CA THR A 58 0.24 -8.44 -5.10
C THR A 58 -0.15 -9.54 -6.10
N GLY A 59 -0.80 -9.17 -7.21
CA GLY A 59 -1.13 -10.11 -8.29
C GLY A 59 0.09 -10.71 -8.99
N GLU A 60 1.22 -10.01 -9.05
CA GLU A 60 2.48 -10.56 -9.58
C GLU A 60 3.28 -11.34 -8.53
N LEU A 61 3.13 -11.00 -7.25
CA LEU A 61 3.80 -11.72 -6.16
C LEU A 61 3.20 -13.11 -5.91
N LYS A 62 1.91 -13.29 -6.16
CA LYS A 62 1.13 -14.53 -6.22
C LYS A 62 1.01 -15.33 -4.91
N THR A 63 2.08 -15.44 -4.13
CA THR A 63 2.11 -16.33 -2.96
C THR A 63 2.04 -15.55 -1.64
N VAL A 64 1.49 -16.18 -0.61
CA VAL A 64 1.48 -15.66 0.77
C VAL A 64 2.88 -15.25 1.21
N VAL A 65 3.87 -16.09 0.95
CA VAL A 65 5.28 -15.88 1.34
C VAL A 65 5.85 -14.62 0.68
N ASN A 66 5.60 -14.44 -0.62
CA ASN A 66 6.10 -13.28 -1.35
C ASN A 66 5.41 -11.99 -0.90
N ILE A 67 4.07 -12.01 -0.73
CA ILE A 67 3.32 -10.84 -0.28
C ILE A 67 3.76 -10.44 1.14
N ARG A 68 3.90 -11.42 2.04
CA ARG A 68 4.41 -11.19 3.39
C ARG A 68 5.80 -10.58 3.36
N LYS A 69 6.72 -11.19 2.63
CA LYS A 69 8.12 -10.72 2.52
C LYS A 69 8.21 -9.31 1.94
N ALA A 70 7.44 -9.01 0.88
CA ALA A 70 7.42 -7.67 0.30
C ALA A 70 6.83 -6.63 1.27
N SER A 71 5.79 -6.99 2.03
CA SER A 71 5.22 -6.14 3.09
C SER A 71 6.25 -5.81 4.16
N GLU A 72 6.96 -6.82 4.67
CA GLU A 72 8.01 -6.64 5.68
C GLU A 72 9.14 -5.74 5.20
N LEU A 73 9.64 -5.95 3.96
CA LEU A 73 10.68 -5.10 3.36
C LEU A 73 10.23 -3.64 3.27
N ALA A 74 9.00 -3.40 2.80
CA ALA A 74 8.46 -2.05 2.67
C ALA A 74 8.29 -1.36 4.03
N LEU A 75 7.79 -2.08 5.03
CA LEU A 75 7.63 -1.58 6.41
C LEU A 75 8.98 -1.21 7.03
N LEU A 76 9.97 -2.11 6.93
CA LEU A 76 11.32 -1.89 7.46
C LEU A 76 12.06 -0.76 6.73
N ALA A 77 11.80 -0.58 5.43
CA ALA A 77 12.37 0.51 4.63
C ALA A 77 11.70 1.87 4.89
N GLY A 78 10.67 1.92 5.74
CA GLY A 78 10.06 3.16 6.20
C GLY A 78 8.81 3.61 5.46
N ALA A 79 8.12 2.73 4.71
CA ALA A 79 6.84 3.04 4.09
C ALA A 79 5.84 3.63 5.09
N ASP A 80 5.07 4.63 4.67
CA ASP A 80 3.98 5.19 5.46
C ASP A 80 2.64 4.50 5.14
N PHE A 81 2.53 3.90 3.94
CA PHE A 81 1.42 3.07 3.52
C PHE A 81 1.90 1.85 2.74
N LEU A 82 1.22 0.73 2.95
CA LEU A 82 1.23 -0.40 2.01
C LEU A 82 0.02 -0.31 1.09
N LYS A 83 0.24 -0.46 -0.22
CA LYS A 83 -0.81 -0.48 -1.23
C LYS A 83 -0.75 -1.79 -2.01
N THR A 84 -1.91 -2.40 -2.27
CA THR A 84 -1.95 -3.71 -2.94
C THR A 84 -1.44 -3.65 -4.36
N SER A 85 -2.00 -2.77 -5.20
CA SER A 85 -1.84 -2.86 -6.66
C SER A 85 -1.91 -1.52 -7.35
N THR A 86 -1.39 -1.46 -8.57
CA THR A 86 -1.58 -0.34 -9.50
C THR A 86 -2.96 -0.33 -10.15
N GLY A 87 -3.63 -1.49 -10.20
CA GLY A 87 -4.84 -1.72 -10.96
C GLY A 87 -4.61 -2.07 -12.44
N LYS A 88 -3.35 -2.20 -12.88
CA LYS A 88 -2.97 -2.55 -14.26
C LYS A 88 -2.75 -4.04 -14.48
N VAL A 89 -2.54 -4.80 -13.41
CA VAL A 89 -2.33 -6.25 -13.42
C VAL A 89 -3.49 -6.93 -12.69
N GLN A 90 -3.91 -8.09 -13.19
CA GLN A 90 -4.94 -8.92 -12.55
C GLN A 90 -4.33 -10.21 -11.98
N PRO A 91 -4.82 -10.67 -10.83
CA PRO A 91 -5.77 -10.00 -9.94
C PRO A 91 -5.14 -8.75 -9.32
N ALA A 92 -5.95 -7.70 -9.09
CA ALA A 92 -5.47 -6.49 -8.43
C ALA A 92 -5.58 -6.63 -6.88
N ALA A 93 -6.48 -5.88 -6.22
CA ALA A 93 -6.72 -6.09 -4.80
C ALA A 93 -7.52 -7.38 -4.58
N THR A 94 -7.07 -8.22 -3.63
CA THR A 94 -7.82 -9.38 -3.13
C THR A 94 -7.89 -9.34 -1.61
N LEU A 95 -8.93 -9.97 -1.02
CA LEU A 95 -9.08 -10.02 0.43
C LEU A 95 -7.96 -10.83 1.08
N GLU A 96 -7.51 -11.90 0.42
CA GLU A 96 -6.39 -12.73 0.90
C GLU A 96 -5.09 -11.92 0.98
N ALA A 97 -4.75 -11.15 -0.06
CA ALA A 97 -3.59 -10.29 -0.03
C ALA A 97 -3.72 -9.19 1.04
N ALA A 98 -4.94 -8.64 1.21
CA ALA A 98 -5.22 -7.65 2.24
C ALA A 98 -4.97 -8.20 3.65
N ILE A 99 -5.44 -9.40 3.97
CA ILE A 99 -5.21 -10.04 5.27
C ILE A 99 -3.71 -10.15 5.55
N ILE A 100 -2.92 -10.67 4.61
CA ILE A 100 -1.47 -10.84 4.77
C ILE A 100 -0.77 -9.49 5.04
N MET A 101 -1.16 -8.45 4.30
CA MET A 101 -0.59 -7.12 4.46
C MET A 101 -1.00 -6.47 5.78
N LEU A 102 -2.26 -6.63 6.20
CA LEU A 102 -2.78 -6.10 7.46
C LEU A 102 -2.12 -6.80 8.67
N ASP A 103 -1.93 -8.11 8.62
CA ASP A 103 -1.18 -8.85 9.64
C ASP A 103 0.26 -8.36 9.73
N SER A 104 0.92 -8.10 8.59
CA SER A 104 2.27 -7.53 8.57
C SER A 104 2.34 -6.14 9.22
N ILE A 105 1.33 -5.29 8.95
CA ILE A 105 1.21 -3.96 9.57
C ILE A 105 0.99 -4.07 11.08
N LYS A 106 0.13 -4.99 11.51
CA LYS A 106 -0.16 -5.23 12.92
C LYS A 106 1.09 -5.64 13.69
N GLU A 107 1.79 -6.66 13.20
CA GLU A 107 3.04 -7.12 13.82
C GLU A 107 4.12 -6.05 13.83
N TYR A 108 4.22 -5.26 12.76
CA TYR A 108 5.17 -4.15 12.70
C TYR A 108 4.87 -3.09 13.77
N LYS A 109 3.59 -2.72 13.92
CA LYS A 109 3.15 -1.80 14.99
C LYS A 109 3.45 -2.36 16.39
N GLU A 110 3.17 -3.64 16.63
CA GLU A 110 3.44 -4.29 17.90
C GLU A 110 4.94 -4.28 18.27
N LYS A 111 5.82 -4.47 17.27
CA LYS A 111 7.27 -4.49 17.45
C LYS A 111 7.89 -3.10 17.56
N THR A 112 7.35 -2.09 16.89
CA THR A 112 8.00 -0.78 16.73
C THR A 112 7.22 0.40 17.33
N GLY A 113 5.95 0.20 17.64
CA GLY A 113 5.03 1.27 18.03
C GLY A 113 4.54 2.15 16.88
N ARG A 114 5.12 2.02 15.66
CA ARG A 114 4.81 2.87 14.52
C ARG A 114 3.57 2.35 13.77
N LYS A 115 2.60 3.23 13.55
CA LYS A 115 1.44 2.96 12.69
C LYS A 115 1.80 3.18 11.22
N VAL A 116 1.38 2.26 10.37
CA VAL A 116 1.48 2.34 8.90
C VAL A 116 0.10 2.15 8.30
N GLY A 117 -0.23 2.93 7.27
CA GLY A 117 -1.52 2.88 6.63
C GLY A 117 -1.65 1.73 5.62
N PHE A 118 -2.90 1.42 5.26
CA PHE A 118 -3.26 0.41 4.26
C PHE A 118 -4.14 1.01 3.16
N LYS A 119 -3.85 0.66 1.90
CA LYS A 119 -4.62 1.10 0.74
C LYS A 119 -4.87 -0.07 -0.22
N PRO A 120 -6.01 -0.78 -0.12
CA PRO A 120 -6.43 -1.69 -1.19
C PRO A 120 -6.75 -0.86 -2.45
N ALA A 121 -6.32 -1.30 -3.62
CA ALA A 121 -6.50 -0.59 -4.87
C ALA A 121 -6.60 -1.53 -6.06
N GLY A 122 -7.48 -1.18 -7.00
CA GLY A 122 -7.73 -1.94 -8.22
C GLY A 122 -8.83 -3.00 -8.07
N GLY A 123 -9.84 -2.94 -8.93
CA GLY A 123 -10.95 -3.89 -8.94
C GLY A 123 -12.06 -3.63 -7.93
N ILE A 124 -11.92 -2.63 -7.05
CA ILE A 124 -12.94 -2.30 -6.05
C ILE A 124 -13.95 -1.35 -6.69
N ALA A 125 -15.04 -1.89 -7.20
CA ALA A 125 -15.98 -1.16 -8.06
C ALA A 125 -17.38 -0.96 -7.45
N ASP A 126 -17.64 -1.54 -6.29
CA ASP A 126 -18.94 -1.48 -5.62
C ASP A 126 -18.81 -1.31 -4.10
N PRO A 127 -19.83 -0.74 -3.42
CA PRO A 127 -19.82 -0.48 -1.99
C PRO A 127 -19.68 -1.74 -1.14
N ALA A 128 -20.28 -2.87 -1.54
CA ALA A 128 -20.21 -4.11 -0.79
C ALA A 128 -18.78 -4.65 -0.72
N THR A 129 -18.06 -4.66 -1.84
CA THR A 129 -16.62 -5.01 -1.88
C THR A 129 -15.78 -4.04 -1.05
N ALA A 130 -16.04 -2.75 -1.14
CA ALA A 130 -15.34 -1.74 -0.34
C ALA A 130 -15.55 -1.95 1.17
N TYR A 131 -16.77 -2.30 1.56
CA TYR A 131 -17.13 -2.58 2.95
C TYR A 131 -16.41 -3.81 3.51
N GLN A 132 -16.15 -4.83 2.69
CA GLN A 132 -15.35 -5.99 3.12
C GLN A 132 -13.91 -5.56 3.53
N TYR A 133 -13.27 -4.68 2.78
CA TYR A 133 -11.95 -4.12 3.18
C TYR A 133 -12.03 -3.28 4.45
N TYR A 134 -13.09 -2.50 4.61
CA TYR A 134 -13.34 -1.75 5.85
C TYR A 134 -13.45 -2.71 7.06
N LEU A 135 -14.23 -3.78 6.93
CA LEU A 135 -14.38 -4.78 8.00
C LEU A 135 -13.06 -5.49 8.32
N LEU A 136 -12.24 -5.82 7.31
CA LEU A 136 -10.92 -6.43 7.54
C LEU A 136 -10.00 -5.49 8.31
N VAL A 137 -9.93 -4.22 7.94
CA VAL A 137 -9.12 -3.23 8.66
C VAL A 137 -9.59 -3.09 10.11
N LYS A 138 -10.92 -3.00 10.32
CA LYS A 138 -11.51 -2.94 11.67
C LYS A 138 -11.14 -4.16 12.52
N ALA A 139 -11.28 -5.34 11.94
CA ALA A 139 -11.05 -6.60 12.65
C ALA A 139 -9.58 -6.85 13.00
N ILE A 140 -8.65 -6.52 12.11
CA ILE A 140 -7.22 -6.84 12.25
C ILE A 140 -6.45 -5.72 12.96
N LEU A 141 -6.70 -4.46 12.57
CA LEU A 141 -5.94 -3.30 13.07
C LEU A 141 -6.68 -2.47 14.10
N GLY A 142 -8.02 -2.55 14.16
CA GLY A 142 -8.84 -1.78 15.09
C GLY A 142 -9.42 -0.50 14.47
N GLU A 143 -10.36 0.11 15.20
CA GLU A 143 -11.09 1.31 14.75
C GLU A 143 -10.18 2.54 14.58
N GLU A 144 -9.08 2.59 15.30
CA GLU A 144 -8.12 3.70 15.21
C GLU A 144 -7.40 3.79 13.86
N TRP A 145 -7.53 2.79 12.97
CA TRP A 145 -7.09 2.87 11.57
C TRP A 145 -8.17 3.40 10.62
N LEU A 146 -9.44 3.39 11.01
CA LEU A 146 -10.56 3.77 10.15
C LEU A 146 -10.69 5.29 9.97
N ASN A 147 -9.63 5.90 9.48
CA ASN A 147 -9.58 7.33 9.15
C ASN A 147 -8.65 7.58 7.96
N LYS A 148 -8.74 8.76 7.36
CA LYS A 148 -7.98 9.13 6.15
C LYS A 148 -6.46 9.07 6.29
N SER A 149 -5.92 9.07 7.50
CA SER A 149 -4.48 9.01 7.75
C SER A 149 -3.92 7.60 7.67
N TYR A 150 -4.78 6.56 7.80
CA TYR A 150 -4.33 5.17 7.86
C TYR A 150 -5.09 4.21 6.95
N PHE A 151 -6.29 4.59 6.48
CA PHE A 151 -7.06 3.74 5.57
C PHE A 151 -7.58 4.52 4.38
N ARG A 152 -7.31 4.03 3.19
CA ARG A 152 -7.76 4.57 1.92
C ARG A 152 -8.18 3.45 0.99
N ILE A 153 -9.14 3.69 0.11
CA ILE A 153 -9.53 2.79 -0.97
C ILE A 153 -9.16 3.44 -2.30
N GLY A 154 -8.40 2.73 -3.12
CA GLY A 154 -8.02 3.18 -4.46
C GLY A 154 -9.02 2.70 -5.49
N ALA A 155 -9.96 3.56 -5.87
CA ALA A 155 -11.00 3.28 -6.86
C ALA A 155 -11.32 4.52 -7.68
N SER A 156 -11.79 4.33 -8.92
CA SER A 156 -12.11 5.44 -9.85
C SER A 156 -13.59 5.84 -9.84
N ARG A 157 -14.50 4.94 -9.48
CA ARG A 157 -15.96 5.14 -9.59
C ARG A 157 -16.73 4.76 -8.31
N LEU A 158 -16.03 4.42 -7.25
CA LEU A 158 -16.66 3.92 -6.02
C LEU A 158 -17.40 5.03 -5.27
N ALA A 159 -16.87 6.26 -5.25
CA ALA A 159 -17.44 7.35 -4.50
C ALA A 159 -18.89 7.66 -4.94
N ASP A 160 -19.13 7.71 -6.25
CA ASP A 160 -20.47 7.97 -6.78
C ASP A 160 -21.46 6.90 -6.36
N LYS A 161 -21.07 5.63 -6.45
CA LYS A 161 -21.91 4.50 -6.03
C LYS A 161 -22.20 4.46 -4.53
N VAL A 162 -21.24 4.83 -3.71
CA VAL A 162 -21.45 4.95 -2.26
C VAL A 162 -22.44 6.07 -1.96
N LEU A 163 -22.32 7.21 -2.65
CA LEU A 163 -23.26 8.31 -2.51
C LEU A 163 -24.68 7.96 -2.97
N GLU A 164 -24.81 7.22 -4.08
CA GLU A 164 -26.10 6.69 -4.55
C GLU A 164 -26.76 5.81 -3.51
N GLU A 165 -26.02 4.90 -2.90
CA GLU A 165 -26.52 3.96 -1.89
C GLU A 165 -26.89 4.63 -0.56
N LEU A 166 -26.20 5.74 -0.21
CA LEU A 166 -26.52 6.52 1.01
C LEU A 166 -27.72 7.44 0.84
N ASN A 167 -28.08 7.80 -0.39
CA ASN A 167 -29.17 8.73 -0.72
C ASN A 167 -30.48 8.00 -1.17
N GLY A 168 -30.45 6.69 -1.37
CA GLY A 168 -31.60 5.86 -1.74
C GLY A 168 -32.27 5.25 -0.55
#